data_e58d3778287abb019cec932204bffb89
#
_entry.id   e58d3778287abb019cec932204bffb89
#
_cell.length_a   1.000
_cell.length_b   1.000
_cell.length_c   1.000
_cell.angle_alpha   90.00
_cell.angle_beta   90.00
_cell.angle_gamma   90.00
#
_symmetry.space_group_name_H-M   'P 1'
#
loop_
_entity.id
_entity.type
_entity.pdbx_description
1 polymer ?
#
loop_
_entity_poly.entity_id
_entity_poly.type
_entity_poly.pdbx_seq_one_letter_code
_entity_poly.pdbx_strand_id
1 'polypeptide(L)'
;KIGLGSAVGTTAHMVFNEAGEVTKPLQPAFLVNPNAAQSNISVGGVVTLVFDSEIFDIGANFASNTFTAPVTGKYQINILAYFASMQIDSTYYNLRLITSNRTHYNYWNTAGMDAVGYQTIALSVFTDMDAGDTAYVGMYIPDGTAAADFNTVSSFSGFLAS
;
A
#
# COMPACT_ATOMS: atom_id res chain seq x y z
N LYS A 1 -1.02 14.13 28.56
CA LYS A 1 -1.96 13.06 28.21
C LYS A 1 -3.31 13.69 27.96
N ILE A 2 -3.84 13.55 26.73
CA ILE A 2 -5.16 14.08 26.33
C ILE A 2 -6.06 12.88 26.05
N GLY A 3 -7.19 12.79 26.72
CA GLY A 3 -8.21 11.77 26.54
C GLY A 3 -9.59 12.39 26.30
N LEU A 4 -10.54 11.60 25.81
CA LEU A 4 -11.93 11.99 25.69
C LEU A 4 -12.71 11.58 26.95
N GLY A 5 -13.63 12.45 27.40
CA GLY A 5 -14.54 12.18 28.52
C GLY A 5 -14.15 12.84 29.83
N SER A 6 -14.98 12.62 30.86
CA SER A 6 -14.84 13.22 32.20
C SER A 6 -13.71 12.61 33.04
N ALA A 7 -13.14 11.49 32.61
CA ALA A 7 -11.95 10.87 33.21
C ALA A 7 -10.89 10.64 32.14
N VAL A 8 -9.62 10.86 32.46
CA VAL A 8 -8.52 10.46 31.59
C VAL A 8 -8.51 8.93 31.59
N GLY A 9 -8.97 8.32 30.52
CA GLY A 9 -9.01 6.87 30.38
C GLY A 9 -7.61 6.24 30.41
N THR A 10 -7.56 4.93 30.55
CA THR A 10 -6.31 4.16 30.51
C THR A 10 -5.64 4.21 29.14
N THR A 11 -6.39 4.49 28.08
CA THR A 11 -5.90 4.61 26.71
C THR A 11 -5.63 6.08 26.36
N ALA A 12 -4.39 6.40 26.07
CA ALA A 12 -4.01 7.75 25.67
C ALA A 12 -4.20 7.95 24.18
N HIS A 13 -4.96 8.98 23.76
CA HIS A 13 -5.12 9.39 22.37
C HIS A 13 -3.92 10.21 21.86
N MET A 14 -3.28 10.91 22.75
CA MET A 14 -2.06 11.69 22.50
C MET A 14 -1.18 11.66 23.74
N VAL A 15 0.11 11.43 23.56
CA VAL A 15 1.09 11.37 24.64
C VAL A 15 2.20 12.37 24.35
N PHE A 16 2.48 13.23 25.33
CA PHE A 16 3.68 14.08 25.38
C PHE A 16 4.66 13.42 26.35
N ASN A 17 5.86 13.10 25.92
CA ASN A 17 6.91 12.59 26.80
C ASN A 17 7.74 13.73 27.41
N GLU A 18 8.66 13.40 28.29
CA GLU A 18 9.53 14.37 28.98
C GLU A 18 10.49 15.11 28.02
N ALA A 19 10.82 14.49 26.87
CA ALA A 19 11.64 15.12 25.83
C ALA A 19 10.84 16.07 24.91
N GLY A 20 9.51 16.17 25.10
CA GLY A 20 8.63 17.02 24.29
C GLY A 20 8.12 16.36 23.01
N GLU A 21 8.40 15.07 22.81
CA GLU A 21 7.88 14.34 21.66
C GLU A 21 6.40 14.03 21.84
N VAL A 22 5.67 14.02 20.70
CA VAL A 22 4.24 13.75 20.67
C VAL A 22 3.96 12.48 19.87
N THR A 23 3.28 11.54 20.51
CA THR A 23 2.80 10.33 19.84
C THR A 23 1.29 10.22 19.89
N LYS A 24 0.71 9.60 18.86
CA LYS A 24 -0.72 9.30 18.76
C LYS A 24 -0.89 7.79 18.60
N PRO A 25 -0.82 7.02 19.70
CA PRO A 25 -0.71 5.57 19.66
C PRO A 25 -1.93 4.84 19.06
N LEU A 26 -3.05 5.52 18.90
CA LEU A 26 -4.27 4.97 18.30
C LEU A 26 -4.53 5.52 16.89
N GLN A 27 -3.61 6.31 16.33
CA GLN A 27 -3.80 6.81 14.97
C GLN A 27 -3.59 5.67 13.98
N PRO A 28 -4.57 5.40 13.09
CA PRO A 28 -4.46 4.32 12.11
C PRO A 28 -3.18 4.41 11.30
N ALA A 29 -2.42 3.32 11.29
CA ALA A 29 -1.21 3.19 10.49
C ALA A 29 -0.90 1.71 10.29
N PHE A 30 -0.37 1.36 9.13
CA PHE A 30 0.01 -0.02 8.80
C PHE A 30 1.26 -0.06 7.95
N LEU A 31 1.98 -1.17 8.04
CA LEU A 31 3.05 -1.58 7.14
C LEU A 31 2.95 -3.09 6.94
N VAL A 32 2.86 -3.50 5.69
CA VAL A 32 2.74 -4.90 5.28
C VAL A 32 3.68 -5.21 4.13
N ASN A 33 4.16 -6.44 4.09
CA ASN A 33 5.05 -6.96 3.07
C ASN A 33 4.46 -8.26 2.48
N PRO A 34 4.89 -8.70 1.29
CA PRO A 34 4.62 -10.07 0.83
C PRO A 34 5.43 -11.08 1.65
N ASN A 35 4.79 -12.16 2.09
CA ASN A 35 5.47 -13.29 2.75
C ASN A 35 6.20 -14.20 1.74
N ALA A 36 5.69 -14.27 0.51
CA ALA A 36 6.26 -15.05 -0.59
C ALA A 36 6.17 -14.26 -1.91
N ALA A 37 6.99 -14.64 -2.88
CA ALA A 37 6.88 -14.08 -4.22
C ALA A 37 5.57 -14.54 -4.90
N GLN A 38 4.89 -13.61 -5.57
CA GLN A 38 3.75 -13.89 -6.44
C GLN A 38 4.25 -13.93 -7.88
N SER A 39 4.46 -15.14 -8.39
CA SER A 39 5.12 -15.36 -9.68
C SER A 39 4.15 -15.33 -10.85
N ASN A 40 4.69 -14.97 -12.02
CA ASN A 40 3.97 -14.99 -13.29
C ASN A 40 2.67 -14.17 -13.25
N ILE A 41 2.79 -12.90 -12.86
CA ILE A 41 1.64 -11.97 -12.86
C ILE A 41 0.97 -12.01 -14.22
N SER A 42 -0.32 -12.36 -14.24
CA SER A 42 -1.07 -12.55 -15.48
C SER A 42 -1.29 -11.23 -16.23
N VAL A 43 -1.36 -11.32 -17.56
CA VAL A 43 -1.61 -10.19 -18.47
C VAL A 43 -3.09 -10.05 -18.80
N GLY A 44 -3.50 -8.88 -19.30
CA GLY A 44 -4.85 -8.60 -19.78
C GLY A 44 -5.88 -8.27 -18.69
N GLY A 45 -5.50 -8.30 -17.41
CA GLY A 45 -6.37 -7.99 -16.29
C GLY A 45 -5.63 -7.35 -15.11
N VAL A 46 -6.36 -6.77 -14.16
CA VAL A 46 -5.77 -6.30 -12.91
C VAL A 46 -5.57 -7.48 -11.98
N VAL A 47 -4.34 -7.69 -11.53
CA VAL A 47 -3.99 -8.70 -10.53
C VAL A 47 -3.75 -8.00 -9.20
N THR A 48 -4.47 -8.41 -8.15
CA THR A 48 -4.19 -7.92 -6.79
C THR A 48 -2.83 -8.42 -6.32
N LEU A 49 -1.99 -7.50 -5.87
CA LEU A 49 -0.70 -7.85 -5.27
C LEU A 49 -0.92 -8.30 -3.82
N VAL A 50 -0.29 -9.41 -3.47
CA VAL A 50 -0.46 -10.05 -2.16
C VAL A 50 0.51 -9.43 -1.16
N PHE A 51 -0.04 -8.89 -0.07
CA PHE A 51 0.67 -8.38 1.08
C PHE A 51 0.10 -9.08 2.31
N ASP A 52 0.71 -10.16 2.74
CA ASP A 52 0.19 -11.09 3.75
C ASP A 52 1.09 -11.24 4.99
N SER A 53 2.13 -10.39 5.08
CA SER A 53 3.02 -10.30 6.22
C SER A 53 2.91 -8.93 6.87
N GLU A 54 2.21 -8.84 7.98
CA GLU A 54 2.08 -7.61 8.76
C GLU A 54 3.33 -7.35 9.59
N ILE A 55 3.94 -6.18 9.41
CA ILE A 55 5.00 -5.67 10.29
C ILE A 55 4.37 -4.93 11.47
N PHE A 56 3.38 -4.09 11.19
CA PHE A 56 2.46 -3.53 12.17
C PHE A 56 1.14 -3.11 11.51
N ASP A 57 0.07 -3.18 12.29
CA ASP A 57 -1.26 -2.66 11.93
C ASP A 57 -1.94 -2.09 13.18
N ILE A 58 -1.97 -0.76 13.30
CA ILE A 58 -2.59 -0.07 14.43
C ILE A 58 -4.10 -0.03 14.23
N GLY A 59 -4.81 -0.81 15.03
CA GLY A 59 -6.26 -0.89 15.02
C GLY A 59 -6.83 -2.07 14.22
N ALA A 60 -5.98 -2.99 13.71
CA ALA A 60 -6.37 -4.16 12.94
C ALA A 60 -7.27 -3.80 11.73
N ASN A 61 -6.77 -2.86 10.92
CA ASN A 61 -7.49 -2.30 9.78
C ASN A 61 -7.03 -2.89 8.43
N PHE A 62 -6.04 -3.78 8.45
CA PHE A 62 -5.52 -4.46 7.27
C PHE A 62 -5.87 -5.95 7.31
N ALA A 63 -6.55 -6.44 6.29
CA ALA A 63 -6.88 -7.86 6.15
C ALA A 63 -7.04 -8.22 4.66
N SER A 64 -6.70 -9.46 4.29
CA SER A 64 -6.91 -9.99 2.93
C SER A 64 -6.36 -9.03 1.84
N ASN A 65 -5.13 -8.55 2.00
CA ASN A 65 -4.42 -7.62 1.10
C ASN A 65 -5.08 -6.22 0.98
N THR A 66 -5.97 -5.86 1.89
CA THR A 66 -6.80 -4.66 1.81
C THR A 66 -6.75 -3.89 3.13
N PHE A 67 -6.45 -2.60 3.06
CA PHE A 67 -6.64 -1.67 4.16
C PHE A 67 -8.09 -1.15 4.13
N THR A 68 -8.73 -1.09 5.29
CA THR A 68 -10.05 -0.48 5.47
C THR A 68 -9.91 0.75 6.37
N ALA A 69 -10.31 1.92 5.89
CA ALA A 69 -10.23 3.15 6.66
C ALA A 69 -11.18 3.10 7.87
N PRO A 70 -10.67 3.16 9.12
CA PRO A 70 -11.55 3.10 10.29
C PRO A 70 -12.27 4.41 10.57
N VAL A 71 -11.79 5.52 10.02
CA VAL A 71 -12.38 6.86 10.18
C VAL A 71 -12.28 7.63 8.87
N THR A 72 -13.22 8.53 8.64
CA THR A 72 -13.15 9.49 7.53
C THR A 72 -11.97 10.44 7.73
N GLY A 73 -11.13 10.60 6.70
CA GLY A 73 -9.97 11.48 6.75
C GLY A 73 -9.12 11.47 5.50
N LYS A 74 -7.95 12.05 5.64
CA LYS A 74 -6.92 12.06 4.59
C LYS A 74 -5.82 11.08 4.95
N TYR A 75 -5.53 10.18 4.05
CA TYR A 75 -4.54 9.12 4.25
C TYR A 75 -3.34 9.32 3.33
N GLN A 76 -2.14 9.24 3.90
CA GLN A 76 -0.93 9.06 3.13
C GLN A 76 -0.70 7.57 2.92
N ILE A 77 -0.59 7.16 1.66
CA ILE A 77 -0.36 5.76 1.28
C ILE A 77 0.89 5.67 0.42
N ASN A 78 1.75 4.70 0.73
CA ASN A 78 2.99 4.47 0.02
C ASN A 78 3.11 3.01 -0.38
N ILE A 79 3.52 2.78 -1.62
CA ILE A 79 3.73 1.47 -2.21
C ILE A 79 5.14 1.44 -2.79
N LEU A 80 5.90 0.41 -2.45
CA LEU A 80 7.16 0.06 -3.07
C LEU A 80 7.00 -1.37 -3.62
N ALA A 81 6.85 -1.50 -4.92
CA ALA A 81 6.62 -2.78 -5.57
C ALA A 81 7.85 -3.18 -6.41
N TYR A 82 8.60 -4.18 -5.94
CA TYR A 82 9.74 -4.74 -6.64
C TYR A 82 9.31 -5.94 -7.46
N PHE A 83 9.66 -5.90 -8.73
CA PHE A 83 9.40 -6.96 -9.70
C PHE A 83 10.70 -7.54 -10.23
N ALA A 84 10.73 -8.86 -10.39
CA ALA A 84 11.73 -9.61 -11.13
C ALA A 84 11.12 -10.14 -12.43
N SER A 85 11.96 -10.66 -13.32
CA SER A 85 11.54 -11.33 -14.56
C SER A 85 10.64 -10.48 -15.47
N MET A 86 10.70 -9.16 -15.36
CA MET A 86 9.91 -8.28 -16.22
C MET A 86 10.35 -8.40 -17.67
N GLN A 87 9.40 -8.32 -18.60
CA GLN A 87 9.63 -8.49 -20.03
C GLN A 87 9.41 -7.17 -20.78
N ILE A 88 10.14 -6.98 -21.87
CA ILE A 88 10.02 -5.80 -22.75
C ILE A 88 8.93 -5.96 -23.82
N ASP A 89 8.35 -7.15 -23.95
CA ASP A 89 7.27 -7.44 -24.89
C ASP A 89 5.90 -6.93 -24.44
N SER A 90 5.80 -6.49 -23.17
CA SER A 90 4.63 -5.74 -22.71
C SER A 90 4.73 -4.27 -23.09
N THR A 91 3.61 -3.66 -23.49
CA THR A 91 3.55 -2.23 -23.82
C THR A 91 3.87 -1.33 -22.61
N TYR A 92 3.41 -1.71 -21.42
CA TYR A 92 3.70 -1.02 -20.15
C TYR A 92 3.35 -1.90 -18.94
N TYR A 93 3.82 -1.48 -17.79
CA TYR A 93 3.39 -1.98 -16.48
C TYR A 93 2.68 -0.85 -15.74
N ASN A 94 1.53 -1.13 -15.13
CA ASN A 94 0.73 -0.12 -14.46
C ASN A 94 0.44 -0.55 -13.02
N LEU A 95 1.22 0.00 -12.07
CA LEU A 95 0.97 -0.14 -10.64
C LEU A 95 -0.21 0.76 -10.25
N ARG A 96 -1.15 0.21 -9.51
CA ARG A 96 -2.37 0.88 -9.10
C ARG A 96 -2.57 0.83 -7.60
N LEU A 97 -2.89 1.97 -6.99
CA LEU A 97 -3.61 2.01 -5.74
C LEU A 97 -5.10 2.16 -6.06
N ILE A 98 -5.88 1.19 -5.68
CA ILE A 98 -7.33 1.14 -5.93
C ILE A 98 -8.02 1.38 -4.60
N THR A 99 -8.72 2.52 -4.49
CA THR A 99 -9.57 2.83 -3.34
C THR A 99 -11.03 2.74 -3.73
N SER A 100 -11.94 2.71 -2.74
CA SER A 100 -13.40 2.77 -2.99
C SER A 100 -13.78 3.98 -3.83
N ASN A 101 -13.07 5.12 -3.66
CA ASN A 101 -13.41 6.39 -4.30
C ASN A 101 -12.78 6.56 -5.68
N ARG A 102 -11.55 6.05 -5.88
CA ARG A 102 -10.79 6.26 -7.13
C ARG A 102 -9.61 5.32 -7.25
N THR A 103 -9.03 5.28 -8.44
CA THR A 103 -7.79 4.57 -8.71
C THR A 103 -6.67 5.56 -9.04
N HIS A 104 -5.53 5.39 -8.39
CA HIS A 104 -4.30 6.11 -8.68
C HIS A 104 -3.34 5.20 -9.45
N TYR A 105 -2.60 5.78 -10.40
CA TYR A 105 -1.83 5.02 -11.38
C TYR A 105 -0.37 5.47 -11.40
N ASN A 106 0.55 4.51 -11.53
CA ASN A 106 1.90 4.74 -11.98
C ASN A 106 2.19 3.84 -13.18
N TYR A 107 2.39 4.45 -14.34
CA TYR A 107 2.74 3.77 -15.58
C TYR A 107 4.26 3.71 -15.75
N TRP A 108 4.75 2.53 -16.01
CA TRP A 108 6.14 2.28 -16.37
C TRP A 108 6.20 1.70 -17.78
N ASN A 109 6.75 2.48 -18.72
CA ASN A 109 6.78 2.14 -20.15
C ASN A 109 8.07 1.38 -20.45
N THR A 110 7.97 0.31 -21.24
CA THR A 110 9.09 -0.53 -21.68
C THR A 110 9.68 -0.11 -23.03
N ALA A 111 9.04 0.84 -23.73
CA ALA A 111 9.50 1.28 -25.05
C ALA A 111 10.93 1.84 -25.00
N GLY A 112 11.78 1.32 -25.88
CA GLY A 112 13.17 1.75 -26.00
C GLY A 112 14.13 1.11 -25.00
N MET A 113 13.70 0.07 -24.28
CA MET A 113 14.58 -0.72 -23.39
C MET A 113 15.10 -1.95 -24.15
N ASP A 114 16.39 -2.28 -23.95
CA ASP A 114 17.01 -3.45 -24.57
C ASP A 114 16.68 -4.73 -23.83
N ALA A 115 16.55 -4.65 -22.50
CA ALA A 115 16.15 -5.74 -21.62
C ALA A 115 15.66 -5.20 -20.28
N VAL A 116 14.77 -5.91 -19.64
CA VAL A 116 14.33 -5.64 -18.25
C VAL A 116 14.44 -6.94 -17.47
N GLY A 117 15.04 -6.92 -16.31
CA GLY A 117 15.05 -8.09 -15.41
C GLY A 117 14.37 -7.71 -14.11
N TYR A 118 14.79 -6.59 -13.55
CA TYR A 118 14.39 -6.14 -12.23
C TYR A 118 13.97 -4.68 -12.27
N GLN A 119 12.85 -4.37 -11.62
CA GLN A 119 12.36 -3.01 -11.52
C GLN A 119 11.62 -2.79 -10.20
N THR A 120 11.85 -1.63 -9.60
CA THR A 120 11.02 -1.14 -8.51
C THR A 120 10.11 -0.05 -9.03
N ILE A 121 8.79 -0.23 -8.86
CA ILE A 121 7.79 0.76 -9.18
C ILE A 121 7.21 1.27 -7.88
N ALA A 122 7.28 2.58 -7.63
CA ALA A 122 6.81 3.20 -6.41
C ALA A 122 5.59 4.08 -6.70
N LEU A 123 4.65 4.13 -5.76
CA LEU A 123 3.51 5.02 -5.80
C LEU A 123 3.27 5.60 -4.40
N SER A 124 3.28 6.92 -4.31
CA SER A 124 3.00 7.66 -3.07
C SER A 124 1.82 8.59 -3.31
N VAL A 125 0.77 8.44 -2.53
CA VAL A 125 -0.52 9.11 -2.75
C VAL A 125 -1.05 9.67 -1.45
N PHE A 126 -1.54 10.90 -1.52
CA PHE A 126 -2.36 11.50 -0.48
C PHE A 126 -3.82 11.48 -0.96
N THR A 127 -4.67 10.71 -0.31
CA THR A 127 -6.06 10.47 -0.74
C THR A 127 -7.06 10.61 0.39
N ASP A 128 -8.29 10.98 0.06
CA ASP A 128 -9.42 10.98 0.97
C ASP A 128 -10.05 9.58 0.99
N MET A 129 -10.45 9.15 2.19
CA MET A 129 -11.22 7.93 2.42
C MET A 129 -12.27 8.18 3.50
N ASP A 130 -13.48 7.70 3.29
CA ASP A 130 -14.51 7.66 4.32
C ASP A 130 -14.35 6.42 5.21
N ALA A 131 -14.92 6.46 6.41
CA ALA A 131 -14.94 5.29 7.28
C ALA A 131 -15.60 4.11 6.55
N GLY A 132 -14.88 2.99 6.44
CA GLY A 132 -15.29 1.80 5.69
C GLY A 132 -14.78 1.73 4.25
N ASP A 133 -14.21 2.81 3.72
CA ASP A 133 -13.55 2.75 2.42
C ASP A 133 -12.33 1.83 2.45
N THR A 134 -12.08 1.18 1.32
CA THR A 134 -10.99 0.22 1.17
C THR A 134 -9.88 0.73 0.25
N ALA A 135 -8.68 0.22 0.46
CA ALA A 135 -7.52 0.46 -0.40
C ALA A 135 -6.70 -0.82 -0.57
N TYR A 136 -6.40 -1.18 -1.80
CA TYR A 136 -5.54 -2.31 -2.13
C TYR A 136 -4.67 -2.01 -3.34
N VAL A 137 -3.64 -2.82 -3.54
CA VAL A 137 -2.66 -2.64 -4.62
C VAL A 137 -2.93 -3.63 -5.75
N GLY A 138 -2.95 -3.13 -6.97
CA GLY A 138 -3.09 -3.94 -8.18
C GLY A 138 -1.97 -3.67 -9.18
N MET A 139 -1.61 -4.71 -9.94
CA MET A 139 -0.77 -4.61 -11.12
C MET A 139 -1.61 -4.91 -12.36
N TYR A 140 -1.49 -4.07 -13.39
CA TYR A 140 -2.06 -4.33 -14.70
C TYR A 140 -0.95 -4.34 -15.75
N ILE A 141 -0.88 -5.44 -16.48
CA ILE A 141 0.03 -5.66 -17.61
C ILE A 141 -0.88 -5.94 -18.81
N PRO A 142 -0.93 -5.06 -19.85
CA PRO A 142 -1.94 -5.18 -20.90
C PRO A 142 -1.73 -6.38 -21.83
N ASP A 143 -0.48 -6.72 -22.09
CA ASP A 143 -0.06 -7.67 -23.13
C ASP A 143 1.32 -8.27 -22.79
N GLY A 144 1.85 -9.09 -23.68
CA GLY A 144 3.17 -9.71 -23.55
C GLY A 144 3.15 -11.02 -22.78
N THR A 145 4.32 -11.43 -22.31
CA THR A 145 4.52 -12.69 -21.58
C THR A 145 4.21 -12.50 -20.09
N ALA A 146 3.39 -13.37 -19.52
CA ALA A 146 3.09 -13.40 -18.09
C ALA A 146 4.28 -13.99 -17.31
N ALA A 147 5.35 -13.24 -17.13
CA ALA A 147 6.58 -13.68 -16.49
C ALA A 147 7.00 -12.82 -15.30
N ALA A 148 6.42 -11.63 -15.11
CA ALA A 148 6.78 -10.74 -14.02
C ALA A 148 6.46 -11.37 -12.66
N ASP A 149 7.42 -11.31 -11.74
CA ASP A 149 7.32 -11.83 -10.38
C ASP A 149 7.32 -10.68 -9.38
N PHE A 150 6.25 -10.51 -8.64
CA PHE A 150 6.19 -9.57 -7.51
C PHE A 150 6.90 -10.19 -6.30
N ASN A 151 7.81 -9.45 -5.66
CA ASN A 151 8.78 -10.02 -4.74
C ASN A 151 8.66 -9.50 -3.30
N THR A 152 9.22 -10.28 -2.35
CA THR A 152 9.12 -10.08 -0.89
C THR A 152 9.78 -8.82 -0.35
N VAL A 153 10.67 -8.17 -1.12
CA VAL A 153 11.26 -6.88 -0.73
C VAL A 153 10.34 -5.67 -0.96
N SER A 154 9.11 -5.94 -1.36
CA SER A 154 8.07 -4.93 -1.56
C SER A 154 7.40 -4.54 -0.25
N SER A 155 6.77 -3.36 -0.23
CA SER A 155 6.00 -2.90 0.93
C SER A 155 4.77 -2.10 0.52
N PHE A 156 3.74 -2.20 1.35
CA PHE A 156 2.54 -1.36 1.29
C PHE A 156 2.30 -0.80 2.69
N SER A 157 2.20 0.51 2.78
CA SER A 157 2.04 1.20 4.06
C SER A 157 1.13 2.40 3.94
N GLY A 158 0.57 2.81 5.05
CA GLY A 158 -0.23 4.01 5.10
C GLY A 158 -0.50 4.47 6.51
N PHE A 159 -0.94 5.72 6.62
CA PHE A 159 -1.37 6.29 7.90
C PHE A 159 -2.39 7.41 7.69
N LEU A 160 -3.23 7.62 8.70
CA LEU A 160 -4.12 8.77 8.76
C LEU A 160 -3.30 10.04 8.99
N ALA A 161 -3.38 10.98 8.06
CA ALA A 161 -2.65 12.25 8.14
C ALA A 161 -3.50 13.36 8.79
N SER A 162 -4.81 13.39 8.49
CA SER A 162 -5.75 14.39 9.06
C SER A 162 -7.21 13.96 8.94
#